data_729c6c747b1098f9d3d4ac5960da7431
#
_entry.id   729c6c747b1098f9d3d4ac5960da7431
#
_cell.length_a   1.000
_cell.length_b   1.000
_cell.length_c   1.000
_cell.angle_alpha   90.00
_cell.angle_beta   90.00
_cell.angle_gamma   90.00
#
_symmetry.space_group_name_H-M   'P 1'
#
loop_
_entity.id
_entity.type
_entity.pdbx_description
1 polymer ?
#
loop_
_entity_poly.entity_id
_entity_poly.type
_entity_poly.pdbx_seq_one_letter_code
_entity_poly.pdbx_strand_id
1 'polypeptide(L)'
;VLLVGVLKGAVMFMADVSRAIQIPVQMDWMAVSSYGSGTVSSGVVRILKDLDADVLGRHVIIIEDIIDSGLTLSWLVANLEARGAASVEVVALLRKPAAAKVDVKVALVGFDIPNEFVVGYGLDYAENYRTLPGVAILSPAVYS
;
A
#
# COMPACT_ATOMS: atom_id res chain seq x y z
N VAL A 1 0.67 -18.66 3.14
CA VAL A 1 0.62 -17.32 2.54
C VAL A 1 0.64 -16.27 3.63
N LEU A 2 1.52 -15.30 3.51
CA LEU A 2 1.62 -14.17 4.42
C LEU A 2 1.08 -12.91 3.73
N LEU A 3 0.07 -12.30 4.32
CA LEU A 3 -0.42 -11.00 3.88
C LEU A 3 0.35 -9.91 4.63
N VAL A 4 0.94 -8.98 3.90
CA VAL A 4 1.64 -7.83 4.48
C VAL A 4 0.87 -6.56 4.17
N GLY A 5 0.25 -5.99 5.19
CA GLY A 5 -0.45 -4.71 5.08
C GLY A 5 0.50 -3.55 5.29
N VAL A 6 0.36 -2.53 4.48
CA VAL A 6 1.17 -1.31 4.59
C VAL A 6 0.39 -0.26 5.40
N LEU A 7 0.87 -0.01 6.61
CA LEU A 7 0.25 0.94 7.54
C LEU A 7 0.50 2.39 7.09
N LYS A 8 -0.39 3.30 7.40
CA LYS A 8 -1.70 3.04 8.06
C LYS A 8 -2.81 2.83 7.03
N GLY A 9 -2.62 3.33 5.80
CA GLY A 9 -3.66 3.44 4.79
C GLY A 9 -4.35 2.14 4.41
N ALA A 10 -3.63 1.03 4.43
CA ALA A 10 -4.18 -0.27 4.03
C ALA A 10 -4.93 -1.01 5.14
N VAL A 11 -5.09 -0.42 6.33
CA VAL A 11 -5.68 -1.12 7.48
C VAL A 11 -7.09 -1.64 7.20
N MET A 12 -7.93 -0.83 6.59
CA MET A 12 -9.33 -1.22 6.31
C MET A 12 -9.38 -2.27 5.20
N PHE A 13 -8.66 -2.06 4.13
CA PHE A 13 -8.60 -3.00 3.00
C PHE A 13 -8.03 -4.36 3.43
N MET A 14 -6.95 -4.35 4.21
CA MET A 14 -6.36 -5.57 4.76
C MET A 14 -7.38 -6.35 5.59
N ALA A 15 -8.14 -5.67 6.44
CA ALA A 15 -9.16 -6.31 7.27
C ALA A 15 -10.23 -6.99 6.41
N ASP A 16 -10.69 -6.33 5.36
CA ASP A 16 -11.72 -6.88 4.49
C ASP A 16 -11.18 -8.00 3.60
N VAL A 17 -10.01 -7.82 2.98
CA VAL A 17 -9.38 -8.83 2.13
C VAL A 17 -9.09 -10.11 2.92
N SER A 18 -8.51 -9.99 4.11
CA SER A 18 -8.13 -11.16 4.91
C SER A 18 -9.34 -12.02 5.28
N ARG A 19 -10.48 -11.37 5.53
CA ARG A 19 -11.73 -12.08 5.85
C ARG A 19 -12.43 -12.66 4.61
N ALA A 20 -12.15 -12.13 3.43
CA ALA A 20 -12.73 -12.61 2.17
C ALA A 20 -11.96 -13.79 1.58
N ILE A 21 -10.69 -13.95 1.91
CA ILE A 21 -9.87 -15.07 1.44
C ILE A 21 -10.32 -16.35 2.13
N GLN A 22 -10.53 -17.42 1.35
CA GLN A 22 -11.09 -18.68 1.84
C GLN A 22 -10.03 -19.72 2.21
N ILE A 23 -8.75 -19.41 2.06
CA ILE A 23 -7.64 -20.26 2.49
C ILE A 23 -7.01 -19.68 3.77
N PRO A 24 -6.34 -20.49 4.59
CA PRO A 24 -5.62 -19.98 5.74
C PRO A 24 -4.54 -19.00 5.34
N VAL A 25 -4.51 -17.82 5.98
CA VAL A 25 -3.49 -16.81 5.78
C VAL A 25 -3.02 -16.29 7.13
N GLN A 26 -1.78 -15.82 7.18
CA GLN A 26 -1.26 -15.06 8.30
C GLN A 26 -1.17 -13.59 7.91
N MET A 27 -1.26 -12.71 8.88
CA MET A 27 -1.23 -11.27 8.68
C MET A 27 -0.02 -10.68 9.38
N ASP A 28 0.67 -9.77 8.70
CA ASP A 28 1.73 -8.97 9.28
C ASP A 28 1.69 -7.56 8.69
N TRP A 29 2.44 -6.66 9.27
CA TRP A 29 2.33 -5.23 8.95
C TRP A 29 3.70 -4.60 8.81
N MET A 30 3.82 -3.68 7.87
CA MET A 30 4.96 -2.79 7.74
C MET A 30 4.49 -1.35 7.70
N ALA A 31 5.27 -0.46 8.28
CA ALA A 31 5.10 0.97 8.11
C ALA A 31 6.38 1.52 7.51
N VAL A 32 6.24 2.25 6.42
CA VAL A 32 7.36 2.86 5.71
C VAL A 32 7.05 4.33 5.43
N SER A 33 8.10 5.14 5.35
CA SER A 33 7.97 6.53 4.91
C SER A 33 8.93 6.78 3.76
N SER A 34 8.49 7.57 2.78
CA SER A 34 9.37 8.05 1.73
C SER A 34 10.22 9.20 2.27
N TYR A 35 11.53 9.19 1.95
CA TYR A 35 12.43 10.28 2.28
C TYR A 35 12.28 11.38 1.23
N GLY A 36 12.13 12.62 1.70
CA GLY A 36 12.02 13.77 0.83
C GLY A 36 11.09 14.81 1.45
N SER A 37 11.39 16.09 1.23
CA SER A 37 10.56 17.20 1.67
C SER A 37 9.53 17.51 0.58
N GLY A 38 8.28 17.69 1.00
CA GLY A 38 7.22 18.13 0.10
C GLY A 38 6.61 17.01 -0.73
N THR A 39 6.15 17.36 -1.92
CA THR A 39 5.37 16.50 -2.80
C THR A 39 6.20 15.58 -3.68
N VAL A 40 7.52 15.66 -3.62
CA VAL A 40 8.41 14.87 -4.47
C VAL A 40 8.95 13.68 -3.69
N SER A 41 8.53 12.47 -4.09
CA SER A 41 9.12 11.24 -3.59
C SER A 41 10.51 11.08 -4.21
N SER A 42 11.54 10.94 -3.37
CA SER A 42 12.92 10.71 -3.81
C SER A 42 13.22 9.24 -4.12
N GLY A 43 12.27 8.34 -3.83
CA GLY A 43 12.49 6.90 -3.93
C GLY A 43 13.27 6.31 -2.76
N VAL A 44 13.72 7.13 -1.82
CA VAL A 44 14.38 6.66 -0.60
C VAL A 44 13.32 6.33 0.43
N VAL A 45 13.38 5.12 0.98
CA VAL A 45 12.38 4.60 1.92
C VAL A 45 13.03 4.30 3.26
N ARG A 46 12.36 4.72 4.33
CA ARG A 46 12.72 4.38 5.70
C ARG A 46 11.66 3.47 6.30
N ILE A 47 12.11 2.39 6.91
CA ILE A 47 11.21 1.48 7.64
C ILE A 47 10.97 2.06 9.02
N LEU A 48 9.70 2.36 9.33
CA LEU A 48 9.25 2.84 10.63
C LEU A 48 8.84 1.69 11.54
N LYS A 49 8.19 0.67 10.96
CA LYS A 49 7.89 -0.60 11.61
C LYS A 49 8.18 -1.72 10.63
N ASP A 50 9.00 -2.68 11.06
CA ASP A 50 9.31 -3.85 10.25
C ASP A 50 8.38 -5.02 10.59
N LEU A 51 8.43 -6.05 9.75
CA LEU A 51 7.70 -7.29 9.96
C LEU A 51 8.14 -7.97 11.26
N ASP A 52 7.19 -8.64 11.90
CA ASP A 52 7.49 -9.55 13.01
C ASP A 52 7.94 -10.91 12.50
N ALA A 53 7.39 -11.35 11.35
CA ALA A 53 7.68 -12.64 10.75
C ALA A 53 8.91 -12.60 9.84
N ASP A 54 9.62 -13.76 9.76
CA ASP A 54 10.63 -13.97 8.74
C ASP A 54 9.96 -14.43 7.44
N VAL A 55 10.28 -13.77 6.34
CA VAL A 55 9.67 -14.05 5.03
C VAL A 55 10.45 -15.08 4.22
N LEU A 56 11.58 -15.56 4.73
CA LEU A 56 12.43 -16.55 4.02
C LEU A 56 11.60 -17.76 3.60
N GLY A 57 11.59 -18.04 2.30
CA GLY A 57 10.87 -19.19 1.74
C GLY A 57 9.36 -19.09 1.74
N ARG A 58 8.78 -17.94 2.09
CA ARG A 58 7.34 -17.76 2.18
C ARG A 58 6.77 -17.06 0.94
N HIS A 59 5.53 -17.37 0.63
CA HIS A 59 4.75 -16.65 -0.37
C HIS A 59 4.11 -15.43 0.29
N VAL A 60 4.43 -14.24 -0.20
CA VAL A 60 4.03 -12.96 0.38
C VAL A 60 3.09 -12.24 -0.58
N ILE A 61 2.02 -11.69 -0.06
CA ILE A 61 1.13 -10.78 -0.78
C ILE A 61 1.14 -9.45 -0.04
N ILE A 62 1.61 -8.41 -0.71
CA ILE A 62 1.53 -7.03 -0.19
C ILE A 62 0.14 -6.50 -0.44
N ILE A 63 -0.51 -6.03 0.62
CA ILE A 63 -1.83 -5.39 0.56
C ILE A 63 -1.61 -3.89 0.66
N GLU A 64 -1.94 -3.19 -0.42
CA GLU A 64 -1.72 -1.76 -0.54
C GLU A 64 -3.05 -1.03 -0.72
N ASP A 65 -3.17 0.15 -0.14
CA ASP A 65 -4.36 0.98 -0.31
C ASP A 65 -4.40 1.65 -1.69
N ILE A 66 -3.31 2.30 -2.05
CA ILE A 66 -3.23 3.05 -3.31
C ILE A 66 -1.81 3.00 -3.88
N ILE A 67 -1.73 2.81 -5.19
CA ILE A 67 -0.48 2.95 -5.94
C ILE A 67 -0.51 4.30 -6.65
N ASP A 68 0.41 5.16 -6.27
CA ASP A 68 0.58 6.50 -6.84
C ASP A 68 1.79 6.50 -7.78
N SER A 69 2.96 6.99 -7.35
CA SER A 69 4.17 6.95 -8.16
C SER A 69 4.71 5.53 -8.38
N GLY A 70 4.46 4.63 -7.47
CA GLY A 70 4.98 3.27 -7.46
C GLY A 70 6.37 3.13 -6.86
N LEU A 71 7.05 4.22 -6.52
CA LEU A 71 8.43 4.19 -6.03
C LEU A 71 8.57 3.43 -4.71
N THR A 72 7.73 3.75 -3.74
CA THR A 72 7.74 3.09 -2.42
C THR A 72 7.42 1.60 -2.56
N LEU A 73 6.41 1.28 -3.34
CA LEU A 73 6.00 -0.11 -3.55
C LEU A 73 7.07 -0.93 -4.28
N SER A 74 7.70 -0.35 -5.29
CA SER A 74 8.82 -0.99 -6.00
C SER A 74 9.96 -1.31 -5.05
N TRP A 75 10.32 -0.37 -4.18
CA TRP A 75 11.33 -0.59 -3.15
C TRP A 75 10.94 -1.72 -2.19
N LEU A 76 9.68 -1.73 -1.77
CA LEU A 76 9.16 -2.71 -0.81
C LEU A 76 9.18 -4.13 -1.39
N VAL A 77 8.76 -4.29 -2.65
CA VAL A 77 8.82 -5.57 -3.35
C VAL A 77 10.26 -6.07 -3.41
N ALA A 78 11.20 -5.23 -3.84
CA ALA A 78 12.61 -5.59 -3.94
C ALA A 78 13.20 -5.95 -2.56
N ASN A 79 12.80 -5.22 -1.51
CA ASN A 79 13.26 -5.49 -0.14
C ASN A 79 12.82 -6.88 0.34
N LEU A 80 11.56 -7.24 0.13
CA LEU A 80 11.05 -8.55 0.55
C LEU A 80 11.63 -9.69 -0.29
N GLU A 81 11.85 -9.48 -1.58
CA GLU A 81 12.54 -10.44 -2.43
C GLU A 81 13.98 -10.67 -1.95
N ALA A 82 14.67 -9.60 -1.59
CA ALA A 82 16.06 -9.68 -1.07
C ALA A 82 16.13 -10.43 0.26
N ARG A 83 15.05 -10.46 1.04
CA ARG A 83 14.96 -11.25 2.28
C ARG A 83 14.71 -12.74 2.01
N GLY A 84 14.59 -13.15 0.75
CA GLY A 84 14.44 -14.56 0.39
C GLY A 84 13.01 -15.07 0.35
N ALA A 85 12.02 -14.20 0.19
CA ALA A 85 10.64 -14.64 -0.02
C ALA A 85 10.55 -15.56 -1.25
N ALA A 86 9.75 -16.61 -1.18
CA ALA A 86 9.55 -17.52 -2.29
C ALA A 86 8.81 -16.82 -3.45
N SER A 87 7.90 -15.91 -3.13
CA SER A 87 7.26 -15.03 -4.11
C SER A 87 6.76 -13.77 -3.41
N VAL A 88 6.68 -12.66 -4.14
CA VAL A 88 6.09 -11.42 -3.68
C VAL A 88 5.09 -10.94 -4.75
N GLU A 89 3.84 -10.93 -4.38
CA GLU A 89 2.75 -10.42 -5.21
C GLU A 89 2.16 -9.16 -4.57
N VAL A 90 1.50 -8.33 -5.36
CA VAL A 90 0.89 -7.09 -4.89
C VAL A 90 -0.59 -7.10 -5.23
N VAL A 91 -1.40 -6.75 -4.24
CA VAL A 91 -2.84 -6.50 -4.40
C VAL A 91 -3.10 -5.08 -3.90
N ALA A 92 -3.64 -4.23 -4.75
CA ALA A 92 -3.94 -2.84 -4.43
C ALA A 92 -5.43 -2.56 -4.59
N LEU A 93 -5.99 -1.77 -3.70
CA LEU A 93 -7.37 -1.32 -3.84
C LEU A 93 -7.49 -0.31 -4.98
N LEU A 94 -6.62 0.70 -4.98
CA LEU A 94 -6.65 1.80 -5.94
C LEU A 94 -5.31 1.94 -6.66
N ARG A 95 -5.37 2.39 -7.90
CA ARG A 95 -4.18 2.76 -8.66
C ARG A 95 -4.46 4.04 -9.45
N LYS A 96 -3.46 4.93 -9.48
CA LYS A 96 -3.47 6.14 -10.32
C LYS A 96 -2.48 5.94 -11.48
N PRO A 97 -2.90 5.42 -12.63
CA PRO A 97 -1.96 5.17 -13.74
C PRO A 97 -1.26 6.44 -14.23
N ALA A 98 -1.96 7.58 -14.20
CA ALA A 98 -1.41 8.85 -14.64
C ALA A 98 -0.28 9.38 -13.74
N ALA A 99 -0.18 8.92 -12.50
CA ALA A 99 0.84 9.36 -11.54
C ALA A 99 2.06 8.43 -11.51
N ALA A 100 2.04 7.31 -12.22
CA ALA A 100 3.11 6.31 -12.19
C ALA A 100 4.44 6.88 -12.69
N LYS A 101 5.49 6.70 -11.89
CA LYS A 101 6.88 7.02 -12.27
C LYS A 101 7.69 5.78 -12.57
N VAL A 102 7.29 4.64 -12.02
CA VAL A 102 7.87 3.33 -12.28
C VAL A 102 6.75 2.34 -12.53
N ASP A 103 7.04 1.32 -13.32
CA ASP A 103 6.10 0.24 -13.57
C ASP A 103 6.28 -0.84 -12.50
N VAL A 104 5.23 -1.10 -11.74
CA VAL A 104 5.21 -2.15 -10.73
C VAL A 104 4.21 -3.20 -11.16
N LYS A 105 4.68 -4.45 -11.20
CA LYS A 105 3.78 -5.57 -11.49
C LYS A 105 2.81 -5.78 -10.33
N VAL A 106 1.51 -5.67 -10.63
CA VAL A 106 0.45 -5.81 -9.64
C VAL A 106 -0.44 -6.98 -10.05
N ALA A 107 -0.66 -7.91 -9.13
CA ALA A 107 -1.48 -9.09 -9.40
C ALA A 107 -2.95 -8.74 -9.55
N LEU A 108 -3.46 -7.89 -8.67
CA LEU A 108 -4.86 -7.44 -8.70
C LEU A 108 -4.94 -5.97 -8.32
N VAL A 109 -5.76 -5.24 -9.06
CA VAL A 109 -6.11 -3.84 -8.76
C VAL A 109 -7.63 -3.75 -8.67
N GLY A 110 -8.12 -3.16 -7.59
CA GLY A 110 -9.55 -2.96 -7.43
C GLY A 110 -10.09 -1.94 -8.43
N PHE A 111 -9.51 -0.74 -8.44
CA PHE A 111 -9.97 0.34 -9.31
C PHE A 111 -8.79 1.19 -9.78
N ASP A 112 -8.79 1.52 -11.07
CA ASP A 112 -7.97 2.59 -11.60
C ASP A 112 -8.74 3.89 -11.47
N ILE A 113 -8.11 4.93 -10.93
CA ILE A 113 -8.73 6.23 -10.67
C ILE A 113 -7.94 7.36 -11.31
N PRO A 114 -8.58 8.51 -11.58
CA PRO A 114 -7.87 9.72 -12.01
C PRO A 114 -6.87 10.21 -10.96
N ASN A 115 -5.94 11.08 -11.36
CA ASN A 115 -4.98 11.67 -10.45
C ASN A 115 -5.64 12.77 -9.60
N GLU A 116 -6.52 12.36 -8.70
CA GLU A 116 -7.23 13.23 -7.76
C GLU A 116 -6.91 12.79 -6.34
N PHE A 117 -7.04 13.72 -5.40
CA PHE A 117 -6.79 13.42 -4.00
C PHE A 117 -8.00 12.73 -3.39
N VAL A 118 -7.81 11.51 -2.89
CA VAL A 118 -8.89 10.70 -2.33
C VAL A 118 -8.64 10.40 -0.86
N VAL A 119 -9.73 10.28 -0.11
CA VAL A 119 -9.72 9.98 1.32
C VAL A 119 -10.80 8.96 1.65
N GLY A 120 -10.72 8.38 2.85
CA GLY A 120 -11.69 7.41 3.35
C GLY A 120 -11.23 5.98 3.16
N TYR A 121 -11.86 5.08 3.87
CA TYR A 121 -11.56 3.66 3.88
C TYR A 121 -10.06 3.40 4.18
N GLY A 122 -9.52 4.14 5.16
CA GLY A 122 -8.11 4.09 5.56
C GLY A 122 -7.24 5.21 5.00
N LEU A 123 -7.62 5.81 3.88
CA LEU A 123 -6.88 6.93 3.28
C LEU A 123 -7.16 8.23 4.04
N ASP A 124 -6.13 9.07 4.18
CA ASP A 124 -6.20 10.27 5.01
C ASP A 124 -5.80 11.55 4.29
N TYR A 125 -6.20 12.66 4.93
CA TYR A 125 -5.57 13.95 4.77
C TYR A 125 -5.22 14.49 6.16
N ALA A 126 -3.93 14.68 6.45
CA ALA A 126 -3.45 15.17 7.75
C ALA A 126 -4.03 14.35 8.93
N GLU A 127 -4.06 13.02 8.81
CA GLU A 127 -4.62 12.05 9.76
C GLU A 127 -6.15 12.11 9.92
N ASN A 128 -6.85 12.87 9.09
CA ASN A 128 -8.31 12.94 9.08
C ASN A 128 -8.91 12.09 7.96
N TYR A 129 -10.16 11.72 8.10
CA TYR A 129 -10.99 11.04 7.10
C TYR A 129 -10.77 9.54 6.93
N ARG A 130 -9.81 8.91 7.60
CA ARG A 130 -9.58 7.45 7.48
C ARG A 130 -10.81 6.62 7.79
N THR A 131 -11.68 7.12 8.67
CA THR A 131 -12.82 6.36 9.17
C THR A 131 -14.08 6.49 8.31
N LEU A 132 -14.04 7.24 7.24
CA LEU A 132 -15.15 7.25 6.28
C LEU A 132 -15.31 5.83 5.69
N PRO A 133 -16.56 5.33 5.57
CA PRO A 133 -16.81 3.96 5.14
C PRO A 133 -16.43 3.70 3.68
N GLY A 134 -16.40 4.73 2.86
CA GLY A 134 -16.03 4.62 1.45
C GLY A 134 -14.94 5.60 1.07
N VAL A 135 -14.43 5.45 -0.16
CA VAL A 135 -13.43 6.35 -0.73
C VAL A 135 -14.15 7.51 -1.42
N ALA A 136 -13.67 8.72 -1.17
CA ALA A 136 -14.24 9.95 -1.72
C ALA A 136 -13.12 10.89 -2.19
N ILE A 137 -13.45 11.71 -3.16
CA ILE A 137 -12.53 12.78 -3.61
C ILE A 137 -12.60 13.92 -2.60
N LEU A 138 -11.43 14.35 -2.11
CA LEU A 138 -11.35 15.49 -1.22
C LEU A 138 -11.45 16.78 -2.03
N SER A 139 -12.29 17.70 -1.57
CA SER A 139 -12.42 19.00 -2.24
C SER A 139 -11.09 19.75 -2.25
N PRO A 140 -10.64 20.27 -3.40
CA PRO A 140 -9.41 21.07 -3.46
C PRO A 140 -9.39 22.27 -2.49
N ALA A 141 -10.55 22.76 -2.09
CA ALA A 141 -10.66 23.86 -1.13
C ALA A 141 -10.09 23.50 0.26
N VAL A 142 -9.98 22.21 0.58
CA VAL A 142 -9.48 21.75 1.89
C VAL A 142 -7.96 21.82 1.97
N TYR A 143 -7.27 21.59 0.87
CA TYR A 143 -5.80 21.50 0.85
C TYR A 143 -5.12 22.52 -0.06
N SER A 144 -5.88 23.45 -0.63
CA SER A 144 -5.34 24.55 -1.44
C SER A 144 -5.23 25.86 -0.68
#